data_efe1dc5aad52bbbb509c985f6194a404
#
_entry.id   efe1dc5aad52bbbb509c985f6194a404
#
_cell.length_a   1.000
_cell.length_b   1.000
_cell.length_c   1.000
_cell.angle_alpha   90.00
_cell.angle_beta   90.00
_cell.angle_gamma   90.00
#
_symmetry.space_group_name_H-M   'P 1'
#
loop_
_entity.id
_entity.type
_entity.pdbx_description
1 polymer ?
#
loop_
_entity_poly.entity_id
_entity_poly.type
_entity_poly.pdbx_seq_one_letter_code
_entity_poly.pdbx_strand_id
1 'polypeptide(L)'
;MKERSALAIARRMAELGEQGHAVTAYTLALADARDRQPDIELEAALYLFEHGGNYKVAYDTFQSLYRRGFQREHLLELMTQAFYLPNVKLLKSRYEKNCRLLRKYPYCFRQDFPAFEDLPLRFYPYDDESYLPFSVKAETFGERLYPRPPAVSRNFFQNLDKPVLAADVYSQYELEYLRDNVRKSEWVGRENHVYLHYTDWGIFCAYLQILSLRPLLEEEKLVFLIEDEISQYPIDFQARFGMDYS
;
A
#
# COMPACT_ATOMS: atom_id res chain seq x y z
N MET A 1 38.67 7.90 -13.68
CA MET A 1 39.66 6.90 -13.23
C MET A 1 39.49 6.48 -11.76
N LYS A 2 38.73 7.22 -10.93
CA LYS A 2 38.37 6.81 -9.56
C LYS A 2 37.19 5.82 -9.47
N GLU A 3 36.27 5.84 -10.43
CA GLU A 3 35.04 5.01 -10.40
C GLU A 3 35.28 3.50 -10.54
N ARG A 4 36.39 3.09 -11.17
CA ARG A 4 36.78 1.68 -11.24
C ARG A 4 37.31 1.11 -9.92
N SER A 5 37.63 1.93 -8.94
CA SER A 5 38.28 1.46 -7.73
C SER A 5 37.33 0.78 -6.75
N ALA A 6 36.15 1.37 -6.46
CA ALA A 6 35.22 0.80 -5.45
C ALA A 6 34.64 -0.54 -5.90
N LEU A 7 34.11 -0.62 -7.14
CA LEU A 7 33.57 -1.86 -7.67
C LEU A 7 34.65 -2.98 -7.81
N ALA A 8 35.84 -2.61 -8.31
CA ALA A 8 36.94 -3.59 -8.44
C ALA A 8 37.39 -4.12 -7.06
N ILE A 9 37.43 -3.27 -6.05
CA ILE A 9 37.71 -3.67 -4.68
C ILE A 9 36.59 -4.56 -4.15
N ALA A 10 35.31 -4.18 -4.37
CA ALA A 10 34.16 -4.95 -3.93
C ALA A 10 34.20 -6.38 -4.48
N ARG A 11 34.36 -6.54 -5.79
CA ARG A 11 34.51 -7.85 -6.44
C ARG A 11 35.67 -8.65 -5.87
N ARG A 12 36.83 -8.01 -5.68
CA ARG A 12 38.02 -8.69 -5.13
C ARG A 12 37.80 -9.14 -3.69
N MET A 13 37.18 -8.35 -2.85
CA MET A 13 36.84 -8.74 -1.46
C MET A 13 35.82 -9.91 -1.47
N ALA A 14 34.83 -9.88 -2.34
CA ALA A 14 33.87 -10.98 -2.48
C ALA A 14 34.56 -12.30 -2.91
N GLU A 15 35.47 -12.25 -3.91
CA GLU A 15 36.26 -13.40 -4.35
C GLU A 15 37.13 -13.99 -3.22
N LEU A 16 37.65 -13.15 -2.36
CA LEU A 16 38.46 -13.56 -1.22
C LEU A 16 37.64 -14.08 -0.02
N GLY A 17 36.31 -14.01 -0.10
CA GLY A 17 35.44 -14.39 1.01
C GLY A 17 35.37 -13.37 2.16
N GLU A 18 35.93 -12.18 1.96
CA GLU A 18 35.94 -11.07 2.91
C GLU A 18 34.59 -10.32 2.91
N GLN A 19 33.52 -11.01 3.31
CA GLN A 19 32.14 -10.55 3.16
C GLN A 19 31.88 -9.14 3.73
N GLY A 20 32.37 -8.85 4.94
CA GLY A 20 32.17 -7.53 5.58
C GLY A 20 32.81 -6.38 4.79
N HIS A 21 34.03 -6.61 4.27
CA HIS A 21 34.73 -5.63 3.44
C HIS A 21 34.06 -5.51 2.05
N ALA A 22 33.58 -6.62 1.48
CA ALA A 22 32.85 -6.61 0.22
C ALA A 22 31.55 -5.82 0.34
N VAL A 23 30.74 -6.05 1.38
CA VAL A 23 29.51 -5.26 1.66
C VAL A 23 29.78 -3.76 1.73
N THR A 24 30.84 -3.37 2.47
CA THR A 24 31.24 -1.96 2.56
C THR A 24 31.64 -1.39 1.20
N ALA A 25 32.44 -2.12 0.44
CA ALA A 25 32.89 -1.68 -0.89
C ALA A 25 31.77 -1.62 -1.92
N TYR A 26 30.81 -2.58 -1.90
CA TYR A 26 29.61 -2.53 -2.76
C TYR A 26 28.68 -1.38 -2.36
N THR A 27 28.56 -1.05 -1.07
CA THR A 27 27.80 0.14 -0.64
C THR A 27 28.39 1.43 -1.20
N LEU A 28 29.72 1.55 -1.19
CA LEU A 28 30.43 2.70 -1.80
C LEU A 28 30.27 2.71 -3.33
N ALA A 29 30.40 1.55 -3.98
CA ALA A 29 30.23 1.43 -5.42
C ALA A 29 28.79 1.82 -5.86
N LEU A 30 27.78 1.42 -5.08
CA LEU A 30 26.40 1.82 -5.31
C LEU A 30 26.20 3.34 -5.17
N ALA A 31 26.76 3.95 -4.13
CA ALA A 31 26.69 5.40 -3.91
C ALA A 31 27.35 6.18 -5.07
N ASP A 32 28.52 5.73 -5.55
CA ASP A 32 29.24 6.36 -6.66
C ASP A 32 28.53 6.19 -8.02
N ALA A 33 27.86 5.06 -8.22
CA ALA A 33 27.17 4.72 -9.47
C ALA A 33 25.77 5.33 -9.58
N ARG A 34 25.18 5.74 -8.46
CA ARG A 34 23.78 6.14 -8.33
C ARG A 34 23.33 7.10 -9.43
N ASP A 35 22.21 6.76 -10.07
CA ASP A 35 21.56 7.49 -11.15
C ASP A 35 22.39 7.64 -12.47
N ARG A 36 23.56 7.02 -12.55
CA ARG A 36 24.47 7.14 -13.69
C ARG A 36 24.88 5.83 -14.35
N GLN A 37 25.04 4.78 -13.55
CA GLN A 37 25.58 3.49 -14.01
C GLN A 37 24.69 2.32 -13.57
N PRO A 38 23.56 2.09 -14.30
CA PRO A 38 22.53 1.13 -13.87
C PRO A 38 23.04 -0.31 -13.73
N ASP A 39 24.02 -0.73 -14.54
CA ASP A 39 24.62 -2.07 -14.43
C ASP A 39 25.36 -2.24 -13.10
N ILE A 40 26.10 -1.21 -12.66
CA ILE A 40 26.83 -1.24 -11.38
C ILE A 40 25.86 -1.15 -10.23
N GLU A 41 24.82 -0.34 -10.36
CA GLU A 41 23.75 -0.23 -9.34
C GLU A 41 23.07 -1.58 -9.14
N LEU A 42 22.72 -2.29 -10.23
CA LEU A 42 22.10 -3.61 -10.15
C LEU A 42 23.03 -4.63 -9.51
N GLU A 43 24.29 -4.72 -9.95
CA GLU A 43 25.27 -5.65 -9.38
C GLU A 43 25.46 -5.41 -7.87
N ALA A 44 25.64 -4.15 -7.49
CA ALA A 44 25.84 -3.79 -6.10
C ALA A 44 24.58 -4.08 -5.25
N ALA A 45 23.40 -3.77 -5.77
CA ALA A 45 22.14 -4.05 -5.09
C ALA A 45 21.90 -5.55 -4.91
N LEU A 46 22.19 -6.37 -5.91
CA LEU A 46 22.10 -7.83 -5.83
C LEU A 46 23.03 -8.38 -4.73
N TYR A 47 24.29 -7.95 -4.74
CA TYR A 47 25.24 -8.40 -3.71
C TYR A 47 24.79 -7.99 -2.31
N LEU A 48 24.34 -6.74 -2.12
CA LEU A 48 23.82 -6.24 -0.84
C LEU A 48 22.55 -6.95 -0.40
N PHE A 49 21.70 -7.36 -1.33
CA PHE A 49 20.51 -8.15 -1.05
C PHE A 49 20.87 -9.55 -0.52
N GLU A 50 21.83 -10.20 -1.14
CA GLU A 50 22.22 -11.59 -0.80
C GLU A 50 23.09 -11.65 0.46
N HIS A 51 23.94 -10.65 0.69
CA HIS A 51 25.00 -10.70 1.70
C HIS A 51 25.01 -9.57 2.71
N GLY A 52 24.34 -8.46 2.40
CA GLY A 52 24.45 -7.23 3.19
C GLY A 52 23.52 -7.14 4.41
N GLY A 53 22.51 -7.99 4.50
CA GLY A 53 21.52 -7.95 5.58
C GLY A 53 20.60 -6.71 5.56
N ASN A 54 20.86 -5.73 4.70
CA ASN A 54 20.04 -4.52 4.54
C ASN A 54 19.27 -4.55 3.20
N TYR A 55 18.22 -5.35 3.16
CA TYR A 55 17.39 -5.51 1.97
C TYR A 55 16.73 -4.20 1.50
N LYS A 56 16.54 -3.20 2.37
CA LYS A 56 15.87 -1.93 2.02
C LYS A 56 16.65 -1.15 0.97
N VAL A 57 17.97 -1.10 1.09
CA VAL A 57 18.83 -0.44 0.10
C VAL A 57 18.73 -1.12 -1.27
N ALA A 58 18.75 -2.45 -1.29
CA ALA A 58 18.58 -3.21 -2.53
C ALA A 58 17.18 -3.01 -3.12
N TYR A 59 16.14 -3.07 -2.29
CA TYR A 59 14.76 -2.86 -2.69
C TYR A 59 14.55 -1.48 -3.35
N ASP A 60 15.03 -0.42 -2.69
CA ASP A 60 14.95 0.96 -3.22
C ASP A 60 15.70 1.11 -4.54
N THR A 61 16.86 0.43 -4.67
CA THR A 61 17.64 0.44 -5.91
C THR A 61 16.91 -0.30 -7.03
N PHE A 62 16.37 -1.49 -6.78
CA PHE A 62 15.58 -2.23 -7.77
C PHE A 62 14.37 -1.43 -8.25
N GLN A 63 13.65 -0.79 -7.34
CA GLN A 63 12.52 0.08 -7.67
C GLN A 63 12.95 1.28 -8.52
N SER A 64 14.06 1.94 -8.17
CA SER A 64 14.62 3.06 -8.93
C SER A 64 15.01 2.64 -10.34
N LEU A 65 15.73 1.54 -10.49
CA LEU A 65 16.13 0.96 -11.78
C LEU A 65 14.91 0.61 -12.64
N TYR A 66 13.90 -0.01 -12.04
CA TYR A 66 12.65 -0.35 -12.71
C TYR A 66 11.93 0.90 -13.24
N ARG A 67 11.82 1.96 -12.43
CA ARG A 67 11.19 3.23 -12.82
C ARG A 67 11.94 3.93 -13.96
N ARG A 68 13.25 3.79 -14.01
CA ARG A 68 14.11 4.31 -15.09
C ARG A 68 14.07 3.46 -16.36
N GLY A 69 13.33 2.36 -16.36
CA GLY A 69 13.18 1.47 -17.52
C GLY A 69 14.32 0.47 -17.73
N PHE A 70 15.24 0.36 -16.78
CA PHE A 70 16.36 -0.57 -16.88
C PHE A 70 15.94 -1.99 -16.54
N GLN A 71 16.13 -2.95 -17.45
CA GLN A 71 15.82 -4.39 -17.29
C GLN A 71 14.48 -4.67 -16.57
N ARG A 72 13.40 -3.96 -16.94
CA ARG A 72 12.12 -3.94 -16.23
C ARG A 72 11.56 -5.34 -15.96
N GLU A 73 11.53 -6.20 -16.97
CA GLU A 73 10.98 -7.56 -16.82
C GLU A 73 11.74 -8.36 -15.78
N HIS A 74 13.07 -8.35 -15.87
CA HIS A 74 13.95 -9.04 -14.92
C HIS A 74 13.80 -8.50 -13.49
N LEU A 75 13.78 -7.17 -13.35
CA LEU A 75 13.61 -6.54 -12.04
C LEU A 75 12.23 -6.80 -11.43
N LEU A 76 11.17 -6.80 -12.25
CA LEU A 76 9.81 -7.14 -11.77
C LEU A 76 9.76 -8.59 -11.32
N GLU A 77 10.35 -9.52 -12.07
CA GLU A 77 10.43 -10.92 -11.68
C GLU A 77 11.20 -11.09 -10.37
N LEU A 78 12.38 -10.47 -10.26
CA LEU A 78 13.21 -10.50 -9.06
C LEU A 78 12.45 -9.96 -7.83
N MET A 79 11.83 -8.78 -7.96
CA MET A 79 11.06 -8.18 -6.86
C MET A 79 9.84 -9.05 -6.50
N THR A 80 9.20 -9.65 -7.50
CA THR A 80 8.06 -10.55 -7.28
C THR A 80 8.50 -11.79 -6.48
N GLN A 81 9.58 -12.42 -6.88
CA GLN A 81 10.11 -13.60 -6.19
C GLN A 81 10.58 -13.27 -4.77
N ALA A 82 11.31 -12.17 -4.61
CA ALA A 82 11.93 -11.81 -3.34
C ALA A 82 10.93 -11.22 -2.32
N PHE A 83 9.96 -10.42 -2.75
CA PHE A 83 9.15 -9.61 -1.84
C PHE A 83 7.65 -9.91 -1.90
N TYR A 84 7.10 -10.27 -3.06
CA TYR A 84 5.66 -10.51 -3.19
C TYR A 84 5.27 -11.95 -2.87
N LEU A 85 5.87 -12.93 -3.53
CA LEU A 85 5.49 -14.34 -3.40
C LEU A 85 5.62 -14.90 -1.98
N PRO A 86 6.63 -14.55 -1.18
CA PRO A 86 6.71 -14.98 0.22
C PRO A 86 5.52 -14.51 1.06
N ASN A 87 4.89 -13.39 0.67
CA ASN A 87 3.81 -12.74 1.41
C ASN A 87 2.42 -12.97 0.81
N VAL A 88 2.31 -13.56 -0.37
CA VAL A 88 1.04 -13.68 -1.11
C VAL A 88 -0.04 -14.42 -0.32
N LYS A 89 0.33 -15.47 0.42
CA LYS A 89 -0.62 -16.24 1.25
C LYS A 89 -1.22 -15.37 2.36
N LEU A 90 -0.42 -14.52 2.98
CA LEU A 90 -0.87 -13.62 4.04
C LEU A 90 -1.81 -12.55 3.46
N LEU A 91 -1.42 -11.92 2.34
CA LEU A 91 -2.22 -10.91 1.66
C LEU A 91 -3.57 -11.48 1.20
N LYS A 92 -3.56 -12.66 0.57
CA LYS A 92 -4.78 -13.37 0.14
C LYS A 92 -5.68 -13.72 1.32
N SER A 93 -5.13 -14.28 2.38
CA SER A 93 -5.90 -14.62 3.58
C SER A 93 -6.56 -13.40 4.21
N ARG A 94 -5.85 -12.25 4.26
CA ARG A 94 -6.38 -11.00 4.77
C ARG A 94 -7.50 -10.46 3.88
N TYR A 95 -7.30 -10.46 2.57
CA TYR A 95 -8.30 -10.10 1.58
C TYR A 95 -9.59 -10.90 1.76
N GLU A 96 -9.49 -12.23 1.72
CA GLU A 96 -10.64 -13.13 1.85
C GLU A 96 -11.38 -12.97 3.20
N LYS A 97 -10.63 -12.73 4.28
CA LYS A 97 -11.19 -12.45 5.60
C LYS A 97 -12.00 -11.14 5.58
N ASN A 98 -11.44 -10.09 5.00
CA ASN A 98 -12.10 -8.79 4.90
C ASN A 98 -13.34 -8.85 4.00
N CYS A 99 -13.28 -9.54 2.88
CA CYS A 99 -14.46 -9.79 2.03
C CYS A 99 -15.57 -10.51 2.79
N ARG A 100 -15.23 -11.53 3.60
CA ARG A 100 -16.23 -12.23 4.43
C ARG A 100 -16.85 -11.35 5.50
N LEU A 101 -16.09 -10.42 6.08
CA LEU A 101 -16.59 -9.44 7.04
C LEU A 101 -17.55 -8.46 6.35
N LEU A 102 -17.18 -7.90 5.22
CA LEU A 102 -18.02 -6.94 4.47
C LEU A 102 -19.30 -7.58 3.94
N ARG A 103 -19.29 -8.85 3.52
CA ARG A 103 -20.50 -9.56 3.11
C ARG A 103 -21.55 -9.69 4.23
N LYS A 104 -21.11 -9.63 5.47
CA LYS A 104 -21.99 -9.71 6.65
C LYS A 104 -22.29 -8.34 7.26
N TYR A 105 -21.61 -7.32 6.79
CA TYR A 105 -21.71 -5.99 7.34
C TYR A 105 -22.94 -5.26 6.75
N PRO A 106 -23.86 -4.75 7.58
CA PRO A 106 -25.15 -4.23 7.10
C PRO A 106 -25.01 -2.97 6.24
N TYR A 107 -23.90 -2.25 6.36
CA TYR A 107 -23.66 -1.00 5.63
C TYR A 107 -22.63 -1.14 4.51
N CYS A 108 -22.46 -2.35 3.97
CA CYS A 108 -21.75 -2.62 2.73
C CYS A 108 -22.70 -3.36 1.77
N PHE A 109 -23.24 -2.64 0.80
CA PHE A 109 -24.30 -3.16 -0.06
C PHE A 109 -23.76 -3.95 -1.26
N ARG A 110 -22.56 -3.62 -1.72
CA ARG A 110 -21.93 -4.33 -2.84
C ARG A 110 -21.29 -5.65 -2.40
N GLN A 111 -21.58 -6.73 -3.13
CA GLN A 111 -21.21 -8.09 -2.74
C GLN A 111 -20.33 -8.83 -3.75
N ASP A 112 -20.12 -8.27 -4.95
CA ASP A 112 -19.34 -8.83 -6.05
C ASP A 112 -17.83 -8.55 -5.90
N PHE A 113 -17.24 -9.15 -4.88
CA PHE A 113 -15.79 -9.05 -4.68
C PHE A 113 -15.05 -9.85 -5.77
N PRO A 114 -14.08 -9.23 -6.48
CA PRO A 114 -13.28 -9.92 -7.50
C PRO A 114 -12.44 -11.05 -6.90
N ALA A 115 -11.94 -11.96 -7.72
CA ALA A 115 -10.95 -12.91 -7.26
C ALA A 115 -9.65 -12.17 -6.87
N PHE A 116 -8.90 -12.71 -5.92
CA PHE A 116 -7.65 -12.08 -5.46
C PHE A 116 -6.65 -11.86 -6.60
N GLU A 117 -6.62 -12.79 -7.54
CA GLU A 117 -5.76 -12.78 -8.71
C GLU A 117 -6.12 -11.70 -9.73
N ASP A 118 -7.37 -11.24 -9.72
CA ASP A 118 -7.92 -10.25 -10.65
C ASP A 118 -7.86 -8.82 -10.10
N LEU A 119 -7.31 -8.63 -8.90
CA LEU A 119 -7.19 -7.32 -8.29
C LEU A 119 -6.28 -6.38 -9.10
N PRO A 120 -6.66 -5.10 -9.28
CA PRO A 120 -5.90 -4.15 -10.09
C PRO A 120 -4.57 -3.72 -9.47
N LEU A 121 -4.41 -3.92 -8.15
CA LEU A 121 -3.19 -3.62 -7.43
C LEU A 121 -2.65 -4.85 -6.70
N ARG A 122 -1.32 -5.02 -6.74
CA ARG A 122 -0.56 -5.92 -5.88
C ARG A 122 0.21 -5.09 -4.86
N PHE A 123 0.22 -5.51 -3.61
CA PHE A 123 0.99 -4.83 -2.56
C PHE A 123 2.24 -5.63 -2.26
N TYR A 124 3.39 -5.03 -2.51
CA TYR A 124 4.69 -5.59 -2.18
C TYR A 124 5.09 -5.10 -0.79
N PRO A 125 5.16 -5.95 0.23
CA PRO A 125 5.63 -5.54 1.54
C PRO A 125 7.05 -4.99 1.45
N TYR A 126 7.24 -3.78 1.98
CA TYR A 126 8.55 -3.16 2.06
C TYR A 126 9.19 -3.41 3.43
N ASP A 127 8.37 -3.33 4.47
CA ASP A 127 8.67 -3.70 5.84
C ASP A 127 7.36 -4.07 6.57
N ASP A 128 7.42 -4.22 7.89
CA ASP A 128 6.25 -4.59 8.70
C ASP A 128 5.15 -3.53 8.69
N GLU A 129 5.47 -2.28 8.32
CA GLU A 129 4.60 -1.11 8.41
C GLU A 129 4.24 -0.49 7.06
N SER A 130 4.89 -0.91 5.98
CA SER A 130 4.71 -0.24 4.69
C SER A 130 4.70 -1.20 3.49
N TYR A 131 4.06 -0.72 2.43
CA TYR A 131 3.85 -1.46 1.18
C TYR A 131 4.15 -0.60 -0.03
N LEU A 132 4.64 -1.23 -1.10
CA LEU A 132 4.68 -0.63 -2.43
C LEU A 132 3.52 -1.17 -3.27
N PRO A 133 2.55 -0.34 -3.66
CA PRO A 133 1.50 -0.73 -4.57
C PRO A 133 2.07 -0.87 -5.99
N PHE A 134 1.72 -1.94 -6.67
CA PHE A 134 2.01 -2.17 -8.07
C PHE A 134 0.71 -2.21 -8.87
N SER A 135 0.54 -1.31 -9.81
CA SER A 135 -0.59 -1.32 -10.74
C SER A 135 -0.36 -2.39 -11.81
N VAL A 136 -1.22 -3.41 -11.84
CA VAL A 136 -1.11 -4.51 -12.79
C VAL A 136 -1.33 -4.02 -14.24
N LYS A 137 -2.29 -3.10 -14.44
CA LYS A 137 -2.61 -2.56 -15.77
C LYS A 137 -1.55 -1.60 -16.29
N ALA A 138 -1.04 -0.71 -15.42
CA ALA A 138 -0.05 0.30 -15.82
C ALA A 138 1.39 -0.24 -15.76
N GLU A 139 1.60 -1.40 -15.16
CA GLU A 139 2.93 -1.99 -14.90
C GLU A 139 3.87 -1.01 -14.21
N THR A 140 3.38 -0.31 -13.19
CA THR A 140 4.14 0.70 -12.45
C THR A 140 4.01 0.53 -10.96
N PHE A 141 5.12 0.81 -10.25
CA PHE A 141 5.10 0.96 -8.79
C PHE A 141 4.68 2.37 -8.41
N GLY A 142 3.71 2.48 -7.52
CA GLY A 142 3.32 3.72 -6.89
C GLY A 142 4.30 4.17 -5.79
N GLU A 143 3.87 5.17 -5.03
CA GLU A 143 4.59 5.61 -3.85
C GLU A 143 4.40 4.63 -2.69
N ARG A 144 5.35 4.66 -1.73
CA ARG A 144 5.28 3.83 -0.54
C ARG A 144 4.07 4.22 0.31
N LEU A 145 3.25 3.24 0.63
CA LEU A 145 2.07 3.38 1.47
C LEU A 145 2.36 2.92 2.89
N TYR A 146 1.94 3.74 3.82
CA TYR A 146 1.93 3.43 5.25
C TYR A 146 0.47 3.33 5.70
N PRO A 147 -0.08 2.13 5.95
CA PRO A 147 -1.43 2.01 6.50
C PRO A 147 -1.58 2.76 7.83
N ARG A 148 -0.47 2.86 8.59
CA ARG A 148 -0.32 3.71 9.78
C ARG A 148 0.89 4.62 9.61
N PRO A 149 0.71 5.86 9.13
CA PRO A 149 1.85 6.77 8.95
C PRO A 149 2.52 7.12 10.28
N PRO A 150 3.83 7.28 10.31
CA PRO A 150 4.61 7.48 11.53
C PRO A 150 4.35 8.82 12.21
N ALA A 151 3.85 9.81 11.47
CA ALA A 151 3.47 11.10 12.00
C ALA A 151 2.23 11.61 11.27
N VAL A 152 1.15 11.80 12.02
CA VAL A 152 -0.09 12.36 11.49
C VAL A 152 -0.40 13.67 12.19
N SER A 153 -0.65 14.70 11.42
CA SER A 153 -1.26 15.92 11.95
C SER A 153 -2.67 15.58 12.43
N ARG A 154 -2.89 15.72 13.74
CA ARG A 154 -4.19 15.44 14.39
C ARG A 154 -5.31 16.38 13.97
N ASN A 155 -5.07 17.30 13.05
CA ASN A 155 -6.03 18.33 12.62
C ASN A 155 -6.75 17.96 11.31
N PHE A 156 -6.75 16.68 10.91
CA PHE A 156 -7.30 16.27 9.63
C PHE A 156 -8.80 16.55 9.48
N PHE A 157 -9.58 16.44 10.56
CA PHE A 157 -11.02 16.62 10.51
C PHE A 157 -11.47 17.50 11.68
N GLN A 158 -11.83 18.74 11.34
CA GLN A 158 -12.51 19.61 12.27
C GLN A 158 -14.03 19.39 12.15
N ASN A 159 -14.72 19.30 13.27
CA ASN A 159 -16.19 19.17 13.37
C ASN A 159 -16.79 17.80 12.99
N LEU A 160 -16.39 16.74 13.68
CA LEU A 160 -17.01 15.41 13.59
C LEU A 160 -18.34 15.29 14.36
N ASP A 161 -18.97 16.41 14.75
CA ASP A 161 -20.30 16.45 15.38
C ASP A 161 -21.44 16.25 14.36
N LYS A 162 -21.11 16.17 13.08
CA LYS A 162 -22.04 15.93 11.96
C LYS A 162 -21.66 14.64 11.25
N PRO A 163 -22.59 14.06 10.46
CA PRO A 163 -22.23 13.00 9.52
C PRO A 163 -21.08 13.44 8.63
N VAL A 164 -20.10 12.57 8.44
CA VAL A 164 -18.91 12.85 7.63
C VAL A 164 -18.99 12.07 6.34
N LEU A 165 -18.80 12.74 5.22
CA LEU A 165 -18.56 12.12 3.91
C LEU A 165 -17.06 12.24 3.60
N ALA A 166 -16.39 11.11 3.42
CA ALA A 166 -14.98 11.05 3.08
C ALA A 166 -14.78 10.18 1.82
N ALA A 167 -14.04 10.70 0.85
CA ALA A 167 -13.80 10.00 -0.41
C ALA A 167 -12.44 9.29 -0.42
N ASP A 168 -12.41 8.08 -0.97
CA ASP A 168 -11.21 7.29 -1.27
C ASP A 168 -10.21 7.17 -0.10
N VAL A 169 -10.75 6.89 1.10
CA VAL A 169 -9.93 6.71 2.32
C VAL A 169 -9.42 5.28 2.40
N TYR A 170 -8.13 5.11 2.20
CA TYR A 170 -7.46 3.81 2.19
C TYR A 170 -6.47 3.60 3.35
N SER A 171 -6.27 4.60 4.19
CA SER A 171 -5.39 4.51 5.35
C SER A 171 -6.11 3.89 6.54
N GLN A 172 -5.52 2.85 7.12
CA GLN A 172 -6.04 2.22 8.36
C GLN A 172 -6.19 3.25 9.48
N TYR A 173 -5.21 4.16 9.61
CA TYR A 173 -5.22 5.20 10.63
C TYR A 173 -6.36 6.19 10.43
N GLU A 174 -6.60 6.64 9.20
CA GLU A 174 -7.69 7.59 8.90
C GLU A 174 -9.05 6.97 9.14
N LEU A 175 -9.24 5.70 8.76
CA LEU A 175 -10.47 4.96 9.02
C LEU A 175 -10.74 4.82 10.52
N GLU A 176 -9.72 4.49 11.31
CA GLU A 176 -9.81 4.42 12.77
C GLU A 176 -10.11 5.79 13.37
N TYR A 177 -9.40 6.83 12.92
CA TYR A 177 -9.63 8.19 13.37
C TYR A 177 -11.06 8.66 13.10
N LEU A 178 -11.58 8.43 11.90
CA LEU A 178 -12.97 8.78 11.54
C LEU A 178 -13.97 8.04 12.44
N ARG A 179 -13.82 6.74 12.57
CA ARG A 179 -14.69 5.93 13.43
C ARG A 179 -14.70 6.44 14.88
N ASP A 180 -13.51 6.69 15.44
CA ASP A 180 -13.36 7.00 16.86
C ASP A 180 -13.82 8.42 17.23
N ASN A 181 -13.78 9.34 16.25
CA ASN A 181 -14.09 10.74 16.47
C ASN A 181 -15.49 11.17 16.00
N VAL A 182 -16.21 10.33 15.25
CA VAL A 182 -17.63 10.61 14.95
C VAL A 182 -18.46 10.48 16.21
N ARG A 183 -19.05 11.59 16.63
CA ARG A 183 -19.86 11.68 17.86
C ARG A 183 -21.32 11.37 17.60
N LYS A 184 -22.03 10.94 18.65
CA LYS A 184 -23.48 10.87 18.61
C LYS A 184 -24.05 12.26 18.45
N SER A 185 -25.05 12.41 17.57
CA SER A 185 -25.79 13.64 17.45
C SER A 185 -26.65 13.84 18.69
N GLU A 186 -26.33 14.83 19.53
CA GLU A 186 -27.12 15.17 20.71
C GLU A 186 -28.55 15.65 20.34
N TRP A 187 -28.73 16.15 19.10
CA TRP A 187 -29.97 16.77 18.64
C TRP A 187 -31.09 15.81 18.26
N VAL A 188 -30.78 14.59 17.85
CA VAL A 188 -31.80 13.68 17.28
C VAL A 188 -31.77 12.30 17.92
N GLY A 189 -30.88 12.03 18.87
CA GLY A 189 -30.71 10.70 19.49
C GLY A 189 -30.24 9.64 18.49
N ARG A 190 -29.80 10.04 17.29
CA ARG A 190 -29.29 9.16 16.24
C ARG A 190 -27.77 9.17 16.26
N GLU A 191 -27.19 8.00 16.05
CA GLU A 191 -25.74 7.90 15.87
C GLU A 191 -25.34 8.49 14.53
N ASN A 192 -24.31 9.34 14.53
CA ASN A 192 -23.71 9.81 13.30
C ASN A 192 -22.88 8.69 12.69
N HIS A 193 -22.91 8.60 11.36
CA HIS A 193 -22.11 7.66 10.60
C HIS A 193 -21.03 8.39 9.79
N VAL A 194 -19.96 7.66 9.48
CA VAL A 194 -18.98 8.06 8.48
C VAL A 194 -19.37 7.38 7.17
N TYR A 195 -19.59 8.16 6.17
CA TYR A 195 -19.90 7.70 4.82
C TYR A 195 -18.61 7.73 4.01
N LEU A 196 -18.14 6.55 3.67
CA LEU A 196 -16.93 6.33 2.91
C LEU A 196 -17.31 6.10 1.45
N HIS A 197 -17.05 7.09 0.61
CA HIS A 197 -17.33 7.05 -0.82
C HIS A 197 -16.10 6.59 -1.58
N TYR A 198 -16.22 5.52 -2.35
CA TYR A 198 -15.15 4.98 -3.18
C TYR A 198 -15.50 5.08 -4.66
N THR A 199 -14.62 5.72 -5.43
CA THR A 199 -14.81 5.95 -6.86
C THR A 199 -14.50 4.71 -7.70
N ASP A 200 -13.72 3.76 -7.19
CA ASP A 200 -13.35 2.52 -7.87
C ASP A 200 -13.43 1.33 -6.92
N TRP A 201 -14.41 0.45 -7.20
CA TRP A 201 -14.60 -0.78 -6.41
C TRP A 201 -13.40 -1.72 -6.46
N GLY A 202 -12.76 -1.86 -7.61
CA GLY A 202 -11.60 -2.73 -7.77
C GLY A 202 -10.41 -2.22 -6.94
N ILE A 203 -10.19 -0.91 -6.93
CA ILE A 203 -9.16 -0.27 -6.10
C ILE A 203 -9.48 -0.47 -4.62
N PHE A 204 -10.72 -0.19 -4.18
CA PHE A 204 -11.12 -0.46 -2.78
C PHE A 204 -10.86 -1.92 -2.41
N CYS A 205 -11.30 -2.87 -3.24
CA CYS A 205 -11.06 -4.29 -3.01
C CYS A 205 -9.58 -4.63 -2.90
N ALA A 206 -8.73 -3.99 -3.72
CA ALA A 206 -7.30 -4.22 -3.63
C ALA A 206 -6.71 -3.81 -2.26
N TYR A 207 -7.17 -2.71 -1.67
CA TYR A 207 -6.73 -2.29 -0.34
C TYR A 207 -7.14 -3.24 0.79
N LEU A 208 -8.15 -4.10 0.58
CA LEU A 208 -8.50 -5.14 1.55
C LEU A 208 -7.38 -6.15 1.82
N GLN A 209 -6.33 -6.17 1.00
CA GLN A 209 -5.13 -6.97 1.24
C GLN A 209 -4.30 -6.47 2.43
N ILE A 210 -4.38 -5.17 2.74
CA ILE A 210 -3.51 -4.51 3.74
C ILE A 210 -4.28 -3.90 4.91
N LEU A 211 -5.58 -3.68 4.78
CA LEU A 211 -6.44 -3.16 5.85
C LEU A 211 -6.81 -4.24 6.86
N SER A 212 -7.08 -3.81 8.11
CA SER A 212 -7.64 -4.62 9.18
C SER A 212 -9.06 -4.14 9.49
N LEU A 213 -10.06 -4.70 8.81
CA LEU A 213 -11.42 -4.19 8.91
C LEU A 213 -12.15 -4.61 10.20
N ARG A 214 -11.83 -5.76 10.78
CA ARG A 214 -12.58 -6.28 11.93
C ARG A 214 -12.80 -5.25 13.03
N PRO A 215 -11.77 -4.57 13.56
CA PRO A 215 -11.97 -3.57 14.62
C PRO A 215 -12.73 -2.34 14.13
N LEU A 216 -12.70 -2.04 12.83
CA LEU A 216 -13.40 -0.90 12.24
C LEU A 216 -14.90 -1.11 12.11
N LEU A 217 -15.34 -2.36 11.98
CA LEU A 217 -16.75 -2.71 11.72
C LEU A 217 -17.53 -3.02 13.01
N GLU A 218 -16.88 -3.17 14.16
CA GLU A 218 -17.51 -3.59 15.42
C GLU A 218 -18.54 -2.57 15.93
N GLU A 219 -18.36 -1.28 15.65
CA GLU A 219 -19.26 -0.21 16.12
C GLU A 219 -20.31 0.21 15.07
N GLU A 220 -20.34 -0.41 13.91
CA GLU A 220 -21.28 -0.15 12.81
C GLU A 220 -21.41 1.33 12.39
N LYS A 221 -20.34 2.12 12.59
CA LYS A 221 -20.32 3.55 12.27
C LYS A 221 -19.93 3.87 10.83
N LEU A 222 -19.32 2.93 10.13
CA LEU A 222 -18.83 3.13 8.76
C LEU A 222 -19.87 2.67 7.74
N VAL A 223 -20.17 3.49 6.77
CA VAL A 223 -21.06 3.17 5.63
C VAL A 223 -20.26 3.22 4.35
N PHE A 224 -20.21 2.12 3.62
CA PHE A 224 -19.45 2.00 2.37
C PHE A 224 -20.34 2.32 1.18
N LEU A 225 -20.03 3.41 0.49
CA LEU A 225 -20.72 3.90 -0.71
C LEU A 225 -19.83 3.70 -1.94
N ILE A 226 -20.42 3.18 -3.01
CA ILE A 226 -19.72 2.98 -4.28
C ILE A 226 -20.43 3.83 -5.33
N GLU A 227 -19.69 4.59 -6.13
CA GLU A 227 -20.23 5.60 -7.03
C GLU A 227 -21.33 5.08 -7.97
N ASP A 228 -21.12 3.91 -8.55
CA ASP A 228 -22.06 3.33 -9.52
C ASP A 228 -23.43 2.91 -8.91
N GLU A 229 -23.52 2.88 -7.59
CA GLU A 229 -24.66 2.28 -6.87
C GLU A 229 -25.41 3.31 -6.01
N ILE A 230 -25.05 4.58 -6.08
CA ILE A 230 -25.68 5.62 -5.23
C ILE A 230 -27.19 5.63 -5.36
N SER A 231 -27.75 5.33 -6.55
CA SER A 231 -29.18 5.23 -6.80
C SER A 231 -29.85 4.03 -6.09
N GLN A 232 -29.07 3.04 -5.67
CA GLN A 232 -29.57 1.84 -4.99
C GLN A 232 -29.62 2.02 -3.47
N TYR A 233 -29.00 3.06 -2.94
CA TYR A 233 -29.05 3.35 -1.50
C TYR A 233 -30.44 3.82 -1.08
N PRO A 234 -30.88 3.49 0.14
CA PRO A 234 -32.16 3.96 0.68
C PRO A 234 -32.31 5.48 0.54
N ILE A 235 -33.51 5.93 0.21
CA ILE A 235 -33.85 7.36 0.00
C ILE A 235 -33.39 8.23 1.19
N ASP A 236 -33.41 7.70 2.40
CA ASP A 236 -32.92 8.39 3.60
C ASP A 236 -31.43 8.75 3.54
N PHE A 237 -30.61 7.99 2.84
CA PHE A 237 -29.21 8.31 2.59
C PHE A 237 -29.08 9.42 1.55
N GLN A 238 -29.84 9.34 0.45
CA GLN A 238 -29.83 10.34 -0.61
C GLN A 238 -30.30 11.71 -0.07
N ALA A 239 -31.36 11.74 0.70
CA ALA A 239 -31.93 12.97 1.29
C ALA A 239 -31.00 13.64 2.32
N ARG A 240 -30.20 12.87 3.06
CA ARG A 240 -29.28 13.41 4.08
C ARG A 240 -28.10 14.18 3.52
N PHE A 241 -27.63 13.84 2.33
CA PHE A 241 -26.42 14.41 1.74
C PHE A 241 -26.69 15.42 0.63
N GLY A 242 -27.99 15.70 0.31
CA GLY A 242 -28.31 16.55 -0.83
C GLY A 242 -27.64 16.05 -2.11
N MET A 243 -27.54 14.72 -2.26
CA MET A 243 -26.98 14.10 -3.45
C MET A 243 -28.00 14.20 -4.60
N ASP A 244 -28.37 15.38 -4.96
CA ASP A 244 -28.91 15.67 -6.27
C ASP A 244 -27.74 15.66 -7.26
N TYR A 245 -27.35 14.47 -7.67
CA TYR A 245 -26.57 14.29 -8.88
C TYR A 245 -27.51 14.50 -10.06
N SER A 246 -27.71 15.75 -10.42
CA SER A 246 -28.31 16.15 -11.70
C SER A 246 -27.25 16.19 -12.79
#